data_dda120daf3a5535c31c58e71eae8e0a3
#
_entry.id   dda120daf3a5535c31c58e71eae8e0a3
#
_cell.length_a   1.000
_cell.length_b   1.000
_cell.length_c   1.000
_cell.angle_alpha   90.00
_cell.angle_beta   90.00
_cell.angle_gamma   90.00
#
_symmetry.space_group_name_H-M   'P 1'
#
loop_
_entity.id
_entity.type
_entity.pdbx_description
1 polymer ?
#
loop_
_entity_poly.entity_id
_entity_poly.type
_entity_poly.pdbx_seq_one_letter_code
_entity_poly.pdbx_strand_id
1 'polypeptide(L)'
;MAYSALALQIACHAVNSLTASDARKSILGKIDEISAKIANSKRFLGADTKLVVLPEYSLTGFPWGETAPEWIAKAALAPDGPEYEALAKAAADNGIYLAGNHYETDPRFPDLYFQGCIIFSPFGELVLRYRRLISMFSPSPFDVWDKYLEMVCLQQSGPLFELVPAPTEVLGSGGPALALAS
;
A
#
# COMPACT_ATOMS: atom_id res chain seq x y z
N MET A 1 21.34 -7.71 14.26
CA MET A 1 20.80 -8.95 13.68
C MET A 1 20.41 -8.68 12.24
N ALA A 2 20.67 -9.59 11.31
CA ALA A 2 20.19 -9.49 9.94
C ALA A 2 18.78 -10.12 9.84
N TYR A 3 17.92 -9.59 8.99
CA TYR A 3 16.63 -10.19 8.62
C TYR A 3 16.56 -10.32 7.10
N SER A 4 15.75 -11.26 6.62
CA SER A 4 15.52 -11.43 5.20
C SER A 4 14.38 -10.53 4.72
N ALA A 5 14.59 -9.86 3.58
CA ALA A 5 13.57 -9.09 2.88
C ALA A 5 13.33 -9.69 1.49
N LEU A 6 12.08 -9.72 1.06
CA LEU A 6 11.65 -10.23 -0.23
C LEU A 6 11.04 -9.11 -1.07
N ALA A 7 11.69 -8.74 -2.17
CA ALA A 7 11.05 -7.99 -3.24
C ALA A 7 10.23 -8.99 -4.08
N LEU A 8 8.91 -8.99 -3.91
CA LEU A 8 8.04 -9.97 -4.56
C LEU A 8 7.81 -9.57 -6.02
N GLN A 9 8.44 -10.28 -6.94
CA GLN A 9 8.26 -10.04 -8.36
C GLN A 9 6.99 -10.76 -8.86
N ILE A 10 5.98 -9.99 -9.21
CA ILE A 10 4.70 -10.47 -9.74
C ILE A 10 4.29 -9.66 -10.98
N ALA A 11 3.44 -10.25 -11.80
CA ALA A 11 2.85 -9.51 -12.91
C ALA A 11 1.90 -8.42 -12.39
N CYS A 12 1.98 -7.23 -12.97
CA CYS A 12 1.03 -6.17 -12.72
C CYS A 12 -0.39 -6.63 -13.09
N HIS A 13 -1.35 -6.35 -12.23
CA HIS A 13 -2.74 -6.71 -12.41
C HIS A 13 -3.52 -5.49 -12.93
N ALA A 14 -3.67 -5.39 -14.25
CA ALA A 14 -4.39 -4.26 -14.85
C ALA A 14 -5.91 -4.47 -14.79
N VAL A 15 -6.63 -3.49 -14.26
CA VAL A 15 -8.10 -3.52 -14.14
C VAL A 15 -8.81 -2.62 -15.16
N ASN A 16 -8.06 -2.02 -16.09
CA ASN A 16 -8.56 -1.02 -17.04
C ASN A 16 -9.79 -1.49 -17.83
N SER A 17 -9.78 -2.73 -18.35
CA SER A 17 -10.86 -3.28 -19.16
C SER A 17 -12.08 -3.78 -18.37
N LEU A 18 -12.00 -3.77 -17.04
CA LEU A 18 -13.04 -4.29 -16.16
C LEU A 18 -14.08 -3.24 -15.81
N THR A 19 -15.28 -3.68 -15.46
CA THR A 19 -16.25 -2.83 -14.76
C THR A 19 -15.75 -2.52 -13.36
N ALA A 20 -16.25 -1.45 -12.72
CA ALA A 20 -15.85 -1.11 -11.34
C ALA A 20 -16.10 -2.27 -10.36
N SER A 21 -17.25 -2.95 -10.48
CA SER A 21 -17.57 -4.12 -9.63
C SER A 21 -16.62 -5.28 -9.85
N ASP A 22 -16.29 -5.59 -11.10
CA ASP A 22 -15.39 -6.71 -11.40
C ASP A 22 -13.96 -6.38 -11.05
N ALA A 23 -13.53 -5.11 -11.21
CA ALA A 23 -12.23 -4.62 -10.79
C ALA A 23 -12.03 -4.84 -9.27
N ARG A 24 -13.00 -4.45 -8.45
CA ARG A 24 -12.93 -4.65 -6.99
C ARG A 24 -12.80 -6.12 -6.60
N LYS A 25 -13.62 -6.99 -7.18
CA LYS A 25 -13.50 -8.44 -6.95
C LYS A 25 -12.14 -8.98 -7.39
N SER A 26 -11.66 -8.51 -8.53
CA SER A 26 -10.40 -8.94 -9.10
C SER A 26 -9.20 -8.50 -8.26
N ILE A 27 -9.24 -7.29 -7.68
CA ILE A 27 -8.23 -6.78 -6.75
C ILE A 27 -8.16 -7.66 -5.50
N LEU A 28 -9.31 -7.99 -4.90
CA LEU A 28 -9.36 -8.88 -3.73
C LEU A 28 -8.77 -10.26 -4.05
N GLY A 29 -9.15 -10.85 -5.17
CA GLY A 29 -8.56 -12.11 -5.63
C GLY A 29 -7.05 -12.03 -5.87
N LYS A 30 -6.55 -10.86 -6.33
CA LYS A 30 -5.11 -10.63 -6.49
C LYS A 30 -4.39 -10.53 -5.15
N ILE A 31 -5.01 -9.94 -4.13
CA ILE A 31 -4.44 -9.89 -2.78
C ILE A 31 -4.34 -11.31 -2.20
N ASP A 32 -5.35 -12.15 -2.38
CA ASP A 32 -5.31 -13.55 -1.96
C ASP A 32 -4.18 -14.33 -2.67
N GLU A 33 -4.02 -14.12 -3.98
CA GLU A 33 -2.92 -14.71 -4.75
C GLU A 33 -1.55 -14.26 -4.21
N ILE A 34 -1.40 -12.97 -3.89
CA ILE A 34 -0.19 -12.41 -3.30
C ILE A 34 0.10 -13.06 -1.95
N SER A 35 -0.89 -13.17 -1.08
CA SER A 35 -0.75 -13.83 0.23
C SER A 35 -0.25 -15.26 0.09
N ALA A 36 -0.82 -16.03 -0.82
CA ALA A 36 -0.39 -17.39 -1.11
C ALA A 36 1.04 -17.45 -1.66
N LYS A 37 1.42 -16.52 -2.54
CA LYS A 37 2.80 -16.43 -3.07
C LYS A 37 3.81 -16.10 -1.97
N ILE A 38 3.46 -15.20 -1.04
CA ILE A 38 4.30 -14.87 0.11
C ILE A 38 4.51 -16.11 0.97
N ALA A 39 3.44 -16.82 1.34
CA ALA A 39 3.51 -18.05 2.12
C ALA A 39 4.43 -19.10 1.47
N ASN A 40 4.27 -19.31 0.16
CA ASN A 40 5.11 -20.23 -0.60
C ASN A 40 6.58 -19.77 -0.64
N SER A 41 6.83 -18.48 -0.89
CA SER A 41 8.20 -17.93 -0.92
C SER A 41 8.92 -18.13 0.41
N LYS A 42 8.22 -17.89 1.53
CA LYS A 42 8.78 -18.13 2.87
C LYS A 42 9.16 -19.61 3.12
N ARG A 43 8.39 -20.54 2.57
CA ARG A 43 8.71 -21.98 2.67
C ARG A 43 10.01 -22.35 1.96
N PHE A 44 10.31 -21.69 0.83
CA PHE A 44 11.47 -22.02 0.01
C PHE A 44 12.69 -21.15 0.30
N LEU A 45 12.49 -19.86 0.62
CA LEU A 45 13.57 -18.88 0.79
C LEU A 45 14.01 -18.69 2.23
N GLY A 46 13.13 -18.98 3.19
CA GLY A 46 13.44 -18.89 4.62
C GLY A 46 12.29 -18.33 5.44
N ALA A 47 12.04 -18.98 6.57
CA ALA A 47 11.03 -18.57 7.54
C ALA A 47 11.38 -17.24 8.26
N ASP A 48 12.62 -16.78 8.15
CA ASP A 48 13.16 -15.55 8.73
C ASP A 48 12.84 -14.29 7.87
N THR A 49 12.14 -14.44 6.75
CA THR A 49 11.65 -13.29 5.95
C THR A 49 10.70 -12.44 6.79
N LYS A 50 11.07 -11.17 7.01
CA LYS A 50 10.33 -10.23 7.86
C LYS A 50 9.68 -9.10 7.09
N LEU A 51 10.19 -8.77 5.91
CA LEU A 51 9.68 -7.70 5.06
C LEU A 51 9.39 -8.26 3.66
N VAL A 52 8.20 -7.96 3.15
CA VAL A 52 7.85 -8.20 1.74
C VAL A 52 7.45 -6.87 1.11
N VAL A 53 8.03 -6.58 -0.05
CA VAL A 53 7.74 -5.37 -0.81
C VAL A 53 7.07 -5.77 -2.12
N LEU A 54 5.90 -5.21 -2.38
CA LEU A 54 5.15 -5.39 -3.62
C LEU A 54 5.63 -4.39 -4.68
N PRO A 55 5.56 -4.74 -5.97
CA PRO A 55 5.79 -3.78 -7.05
C PRO A 55 4.76 -2.65 -7.04
N GLU A 56 5.17 -1.49 -7.55
CA GLU A 56 4.27 -0.37 -7.79
C GLU A 56 3.10 -0.79 -8.70
N TYR A 57 1.89 -0.34 -8.39
CA TYR A 57 0.65 -0.64 -9.12
C TYR A 57 0.33 -2.13 -9.31
N SER A 58 0.92 -3.01 -8.52
CA SER A 58 0.74 -4.46 -8.67
C SER A 58 -0.71 -4.94 -8.58
N LEU A 59 -1.56 -4.19 -7.89
CA LEU A 59 -2.98 -4.55 -7.65
C LEU A 59 -3.93 -4.06 -8.75
N THR A 60 -3.58 -3.00 -9.48
CA THR A 60 -4.54 -2.30 -10.33
C THR A 60 -4.03 -1.95 -11.71
N GLY A 61 -2.72 -1.90 -11.90
CA GLY A 61 -2.13 -1.18 -13.02
C GLY A 61 -2.23 0.33 -12.80
N PHE A 62 -2.15 1.09 -13.89
CA PHE A 62 -2.25 2.55 -13.89
C PHE A 62 -3.31 3.01 -14.90
N PRO A 63 -3.89 4.22 -14.75
CA PRO A 63 -4.93 4.71 -15.64
C PRO A 63 -4.36 4.92 -17.06
N TRP A 64 -5.08 4.44 -18.05
CA TRP A 64 -4.72 4.53 -19.46
C TRP A 64 -5.85 5.16 -20.26
N GLY A 65 -6.25 6.37 -19.88
CA GLY A 65 -7.33 7.11 -20.52
C GLY A 65 -8.62 7.20 -19.70
N GLU A 66 -8.68 6.51 -18.55
CA GLU A 66 -9.79 6.69 -17.61
C GLU A 66 -9.76 8.09 -17.01
N THR A 67 -10.94 8.65 -16.81
CA THR A 67 -11.12 9.86 -16.01
C THR A 67 -10.86 9.58 -14.53
N ALA A 68 -10.61 10.64 -13.75
CA ALA A 68 -10.39 10.47 -12.31
C ALA A 68 -11.57 9.76 -11.60
N PRO A 69 -12.86 10.11 -11.84
CA PRO A 69 -13.98 9.39 -11.25
C PRO A 69 -14.04 7.90 -11.64
N GLU A 70 -13.75 7.58 -12.89
CA GLU A 70 -13.73 6.19 -13.36
C GLU A 70 -12.62 5.39 -12.68
N TRP A 71 -11.42 5.98 -12.55
CA TRP A 71 -10.29 5.32 -11.90
C TRP A 71 -10.52 5.17 -10.39
N ILE A 72 -11.10 6.19 -9.74
CA ILE A 72 -11.52 6.10 -8.34
C ILE A 72 -12.45 4.90 -8.13
N ALA A 73 -13.47 4.76 -8.96
CA ALA A 73 -14.44 3.68 -8.84
C ALA A 73 -13.81 2.29 -9.04
N LYS A 74 -12.84 2.16 -9.96
CA LYS A 74 -12.19 0.90 -10.30
C LYS A 74 -11.05 0.51 -9.36
N ALA A 75 -10.17 1.46 -9.04
CA ALA A 75 -8.81 1.17 -8.60
C ALA A 75 -8.36 1.85 -7.30
N ALA A 76 -8.95 2.99 -6.91
CA ALA A 76 -8.53 3.66 -5.69
C ALA A 76 -9.17 3.02 -4.46
N LEU A 77 -8.33 2.57 -3.53
CA LEU A 77 -8.73 1.82 -2.35
C LEU A 77 -9.15 2.76 -1.22
N ALA A 78 -10.19 2.40 -0.49
CA ALA A 78 -10.56 3.12 0.72
C ALA A 78 -9.75 2.59 1.91
N PRO A 79 -9.20 3.45 2.78
CA PRO A 79 -8.40 3.00 3.94
C PRO A 79 -9.17 2.15 4.96
N ASP A 80 -10.49 2.26 4.96
CA ASP A 80 -11.43 1.47 5.76
C ASP A 80 -12.17 0.41 4.93
N GLY A 81 -11.67 0.14 3.72
CA GLY A 81 -12.28 -0.78 2.78
C GLY A 81 -11.74 -2.21 2.85
N PRO A 82 -12.44 -3.14 2.18
CA PRO A 82 -12.12 -4.56 2.23
C PRO A 82 -10.74 -4.90 1.65
N GLU A 83 -10.20 -4.10 0.75
CA GLU A 83 -8.86 -4.33 0.20
C GLU A 83 -7.77 -4.05 1.24
N TYR A 84 -7.95 -3.00 2.07
CA TYR A 84 -7.05 -2.74 3.19
C TYR A 84 -7.11 -3.85 4.25
N GLU A 85 -8.32 -4.31 4.57
CA GLU A 85 -8.51 -5.46 5.47
C GLU A 85 -7.83 -6.72 4.93
N ALA A 86 -7.96 -6.98 3.62
CA ALA A 86 -7.32 -8.13 2.98
C ALA A 86 -5.78 -8.03 2.99
N LEU A 87 -5.22 -6.84 2.76
CA LEU A 87 -3.78 -6.60 2.85
C LEU A 87 -3.26 -6.75 4.28
N ALA A 88 -3.99 -6.19 5.26
CA ALA A 88 -3.70 -6.35 6.68
C ALA A 88 -3.68 -7.82 7.09
N LYS A 89 -4.70 -8.57 6.65
CA LYS A 89 -4.79 -10.01 6.87
C LYS A 89 -3.63 -10.77 6.21
N ALA A 90 -3.28 -10.44 4.98
CA ALA A 90 -2.15 -11.05 4.29
C ALA A 90 -0.82 -10.85 5.04
N ALA A 91 -0.61 -9.66 5.61
CA ALA A 91 0.55 -9.37 6.45
C ALA A 91 0.55 -10.21 7.73
N ALA A 92 -0.57 -10.25 8.44
CA ALA A 92 -0.72 -10.98 9.70
C ALA A 92 -0.59 -12.51 9.51
N ASP A 93 -1.29 -13.08 8.54
CA ASP A 93 -1.26 -14.53 8.26
C ASP A 93 0.14 -15.01 7.92
N ASN A 94 0.96 -14.15 7.32
CA ASN A 94 2.33 -14.46 6.94
C ASN A 94 3.38 -14.02 7.99
N GLY A 95 2.99 -13.28 9.02
CA GLY A 95 3.89 -12.78 10.07
C GLY A 95 5.00 -11.88 9.50
N ILE A 96 4.65 -10.93 8.62
CA ILE A 96 5.59 -10.06 7.90
C ILE A 96 5.15 -8.61 7.93
N TYR A 97 6.11 -7.69 7.73
CA TYR A 97 5.80 -6.36 7.24
C TYR A 97 5.51 -6.45 5.74
N LEU A 98 4.33 -5.98 5.33
CA LEU A 98 3.91 -5.92 3.92
C LEU A 98 3.90 -4.47 3.45
N ALA A 99 4.83 -4.14 2.58
CA ALA A 99 4.92 -2.82 1.95
C ALA A 99 4.37 -2.85 0.53
N GLY A 100 3.61 -1.84 0.16
CA GLY A 100 3.06 -1.71 -1.19
C GLY A 100 2.71 -0.27 -1.54
N ASN A 101 2.53 -0.04 -2.84
CA ASN A 101 2.09 1.23 -3.39
C ASN A 101 0.79 1.00 -4.17
N HIS A 102 -0.19 1.88 -3.97
CA HIS A 102 -1.50 1.79 -4.61
C HIS A 102 -2.18 3.16 -4.70
N TYR A 103 -3.31 3.21 -5.37
CA TYR A 103 -4.19 4.37 -5.38
C TYR A 103 -5.14 4.34 -4.18
N GLU A 104 -5.37 5.50 -3.58
CA GLU A 104 -6.13 5.64 -2.35
C GLU A 104 -7.16 6.76 -2.47
N THR A 105 -8.34 6.55 -1.91
CA THR A 105 -9.37 7.57 -1.76
C THR A 105 -9.24 8.31 -0.44
N ASP A 106 -9.77 9.56 -0.42
CA ASP A 106 -9.96 10.33 0.82
C ASP A 106 -11.31 11.04 0.76
N PRO A 107 -12.24 10.79 1.70
CA PRO A 107 -13.56 11.43 1.73
C PRO A 107 -13.51 12.97 1.74
N ARG A 108 -12.41 13.56 2.19
CA ARG A 108 -12.19 15.00 2.18
C ARG A 108 -11.91 15.57 0.78
N PHE A 109 -11.51 14.68 -0.14
CA PHE A 109 -11.15 15.01 -1.53
C PHE A 109 -11.84 14.03 -2.49
N PRO A 110 -13.18 14.08 -2.62
CA PRO A 110 -13.95 13.06 -3.34
C PRO A 110 -13.64 12.96 -4.84
N ASP A 111 -13.09 14.03 -5.42
CA ASP A 111 -12.76 14.11 -6.86
C ASP A 111 -11.30 13.73 -7.15
N LEU A 112 -10.52 13.37 -6.11
CA LEU A 112 -9.12 13.04 -6.21
C LEU A 112 -8.86 11.60 -5.74
N TYR A 113 -7.81 11.01 -6.29
CA TYR A 113 -7.17 9.84 -5.71
C TYR A 113 -5.69 10.13 -5.47
N PHE A 114 -5.13 9.49 -4.49
CA PHE A 114 -3.75 9.68 -4.09
C PHE A 114 -2.93 8.44 -4.42
N GLN A 115 -1.69 8.62 -4.79
CA GLN A 115 -0.73 7.52 -4.80
C GLN A 115 -0.19 7.38 -3.39
N GLY A 116 -0.50 6.23 -2.77
CA GLY A 116 -0.11 5.94 -1.39
C GLY A 116 0.92 4.83 -1.31
N CYS A 117 1.89 5.00 -0.43
CA CYS A 117 2.72 3.91 0.04
C CYS A 117 2.26 3.52 1.44
N ILE A 118 2.04 2.23 1.66
CA ILE A 118 1.60 1.69 2.94
C ILE A 118 2.52 0.60 3.41
N ILE A 119 2.56 0.44 4.75
CA ILE A 119 3.13 -0.75 5.38
C ILE A 119 2.14 -1.28 6.42
N PHE A 120 1.82 -2.55 6.30
CA PHE A 120 1.15 -3.30 7.35
C PHE A 120 2.17 -4.06 8.20
N SER A 121 1.95 -4.08 9.51
CA SER A 121 2.76 -4.86 10.45
C SER A 121 2.42 -6.36 10.40
N PRO A 122 3.23 -7.23 11.02
CA PRO A 122 2.91 -8.65 11.20
C PRO A 122 1.65 -8.91 12.04
N PHE A 123 1.08 -7.88 12.63
CA PHE A 123 -0.17 -7.96 13.41
C PHE A 123 -1.38 -7.44 12.62
N GLY A 124 -1.18 -7.04 11.35
CA GLY A 124 -2.22 -6.46 10.51
C GLY A 124 -2.48 -4.96 10.77
N GLU A 125 -1.62 -4.29 11.52
CA GLU A 125 -1.76 -2.86 11.80
C GLU A 125 -1.16 -2.04 10.66
N LEU A 126 -1.83 -0.97 10.24
CA LEU A 126 -1.29 0.00 9.30
C LEU A 126 -0.28 0.89 10.03
N VAL A 127 1.02 0.64 9.81
CA VAL A 127 2.10 1.34 10.53
C VAL A 127 2.74 2.47 9.73
N LEU A 128 2.57 2.47 8.42
CA LEU A 128 2.93 3.59 7.55
C LEU A 128 1.82 3.82 6.54
N ARG A 129 1.49 5.10 6.34
CA ARG A 129 0.64 5.59 5.26
C ARG A 129 1.19 6.91 4.75
N TYR A 130 1.91 6.84 3.65
CA TYR A 130 2.53 7.99 3.03
C TYR A 130 1.86 8.28 1.69
N ARG A 131 1.50 9.51 1.42
CA ARG A 131 0.95 9.96 0.14
C ARG A 131 1.97 10.71 -0.67
N ARG A 132 2.16 10.29 -1.89
CA ARG A 132 2.98 10.98 -2.86
C ARG A 132 2.41 12.36 -3.16
N LEU A 133 3.24 13.40 -3.11
CA LEU A 133 2.81 14.78 -3.33
C LEU A 133 2.56 15.10 -4.80
N ILE A 134 3.28 14.44 -5.71
CA ILE A 134 3.16 14.66 -7.16
C ILE A 134 2.69 13.36 -7.80
N SER A 135 1.53 13.42 -8.45
CA SER A 135 1.01 12.31 -9.23
C SER A 135 1.19 12.59 -10.73
N MET A 136 1.51 11.54 -11.50
CA MET A 136 1.56 11.64 -12.96
C MET A 136 0.18 11.46 -13.62
N PHE A 137 -0.79 10.89 -12.90
CA PHE A 137 -2.03 10.35 -13.48
C PHE A 137 -3.31 10.94 -12.90
N SER A 138 -3.22 11.79 -11.90
CA SER A 138 -4.39 12.48 -11.33
C SER A 138 -4.09 13.95 -11.11
N PRO A 139 -5.12 14.79 -10.96
CA PRO A 139 -4.94 16.08 -10.33
C PRO A 139 -4.15 15.88 -9.04
N SER A 140 -3.00 16.55 -8.95
CA SER A 140 -2.14 16.38 -7.79
C SER A 140 -2.71 17.17 -6.62
N PRO A 141 -2.31 16.88 -5.37
CA PRO A 141 -2.61 17.75 -4.24
C PRO A 141 -2.15 19.19 -4.43
N PHE A 142 -1.27 19.47 -5.40
CA PHE A 142 -0.88 20.82 -5.77
C PHE A 142 -2.06 21.73 -6.14
N ASP A 143 -3.07 21.17 -6.80
CA ASP A 143 -4.26 21.94 -7.19
C ASP A 143 -5.14 22.31 -5.98
N VAL A 144 -4.91 21.64 -4.86
CA VAL A 144 -5.61 21.84 -3.58
C VAL A 144 -4.62 21.92 -2.41
N TRP A 145 -3.41 22.42 -2.69
CA TRP A 145 -2.27 22.36 -1.76
C TRP A 145 -2.56 22.99 -0.41
N ASP A 146 -3.12 24.19 -0.39
CA ASP A 146 -3.43 24.87 0.86
C ASP A 146 -4.40 24.05 1.71
N LYS A 147 -5.46 23.55 1.11
CA LYS A 147 -6.43 22.69 1.78
C LYS A 147 -5.81 21.36 2.22
N TYR A 148 -4.94 20.80 1.41
CA TYR A 148 -4.24 19.55 1.75
C TYR A 148 -3.29 19.75 2.93
N LEU A 149 -2.47 20.80 2.92
CA LEU A 149 -1.58 21.12 4.02
C LEU A 149 -2.35 21.43 5.32
N GLU A 150 -3.43 22.20 5.23
CA GLU A 150 -4.28 22.48 6.38
C GLU A 150 -4.84 21.20 7.01
N MET A 151 -5.29 20.25 6.20
CA MET A 151 -5.94 19.05 6.68
C MET A 151 -4.98 17.92 7.10
N VAL A 152 -3.78 17.89 6.51
CA VAL A 152 -2.82 16.80 6.74
C VAL A 152 -1.68 17.23 7.65
N CYS A 153 -1.08 18.39 7.40
CA CYS A 153 0.08 18.85 8.16
C CYS A 153 -0.28 19.46 9.52
N LEU A 154 -1.44 20.10 9.65
CA LEU A 154 -1.89 20.67 10.93
C LEU A 154 -2.52 19.60 11.85
N GLN A 155 -3.06 18.53 11.29
CA GLN A 155 -3.67 17.44 12.07
C GLN A 155 -2.71 16.29 12.34
N GLN A 156 -1.71 16.13 11.53
CA GLN A 156 -0.62 15.18 11.72
C GLN A 156 0.65 15.99 12.04
N SER A 157 0.93 16.19 13.31
CA SER A 157 2.17 16.82 13.79
C SER A 157 3.42 15.95 13.54
N GLY A 158 3.38 15.15 12.45
CA GLY A 158 4.47 14.27 12.05
C GLY A 158 5.34 14.87 10.95
N PRO A 159 6.61 14.45 10.85
CA PRO A 159 7.49 14.84 9.76
C PRO A 159 6.97 14.37 8.40
N LEU A 160 7.34 15.06 7.32
CA LEU A 160 7.06 14.63 5.94
C LEU A 160 7.62 13.24 5.63
N PHE A 161 8.59 12.78 6.39
CA PHE A 161 9.15 11.44 6.35
C PHE A 161 9.05 10.83 7.74
N GLU A 162 8.32 9.75 7.87
CA GLU A 162 8.16 9.03 9.12
C GLU A 162 9.06 7.80 9.15
N LEU A 163 9.83 7.68 10.23
CA LEU A 163 10.54 6.45 10.54
C LEU A 163 9.60 5.57 11.35
N VAL A 164 9.24 4.42 10.80
CA VAL A 164 8.43 3.44 11.52
C VAL A 164 9.33 2.57 12.39
N PRO A 165 9.25 2.66 13.72
CA PRO A 165 10.00 1.77 14.59
C PRO A 165 9.43 0.37 14.45
N ALA A 166 10.26 -0.58 14.01
CA ALA A 166 9.88 -1.99 14.03
C ALA A 166 10.11 -2.54 15.43
N PRO A 167 9.10 -3.19 16.06
CA PRO A 167 9.28 -3.83 17.35
C PRO A 167 10.42 -4.84 17.32
N THR A 168 11.28 -4.78 18.33
CA THR A 168 12.46 -5.67 18.47
C THR A 168 12.08 -7.15 18.47
N GLU A 169 10.88 -7.47 18.93
CA GLU A 169 10.34 -8.84 18.93
C GLU A 169 10.16 -9.42 17.52
N VAL A 170 9.91 -8.57 16.53
CA VAL A 170 9.70 -8.98 15.13
C VAL A 170 11.01 -9.00 14.34
N LEU A 171 11.86 -7.99 14.51
CA LEU A 171 13.13 -7.85 13.78
C LEU A 171 14.35 -8.34 14.57
N GLY A 172 14.16 -8.68 15.83
CA GLY A 172 15.25 -9.02 16.77
C GLY A 172 15.85 -7.78 17.45
N SER A 173 16.56 -7.99 18.57
CA SER A 173 17.18 -6.91 19.33
C SER A 173 18.19 -6.14 18.48
N GLY A 174 17.94 -4.86 18.22
CA GLY A 174 18.82 -4.00 17.42
C GLY A 174 18.43 -3.83 15.96
N GLY A 175 17.18 -4.18 15.59
CA GLY A 175 16.68 -3.90 14.24
C GLY A 175 16.64 -2.40 13.94
N PRO A 176 17.09 -1.96 12.73
CA PRO A 176 17.00 -0.57 12.32
C PRO A 176 15.54 -0.16 12.12
N ALA A 177 15.25 1.12 12.30
CA ALA A 177 14.01 1.70 11.86
C ALA A 177 13.83 1.49 10.33
N LEU A 178 12.62 1.13 9.93
CA LEU A 178 12.31 0.98 8.51
C LEU A 178 12.09 2.39 7.92
N ALA A 179 13.02 2.84 7.09
CA ALA A 179 12.88 4.08 6.34
C ALA A 179 12.48 3.76 4.91
N LEU A 180 11.32 4.25 4.46
CA LEU A 180 10.93 4.22 3.06
C LEU A 180 10.84 5.66 2.55
N ALA A 181 11.68 5.98 1.57
CA ALA A 181 11.54 7.16 0.76
C ALA A 181 10.93 6.76 -0.59
N SER A 182 9.88 7.45 -1.02
CA SER A 182 9.30 7.33 -2.35
C SER A 182 9.73 8.47 -3.24
#